data_a00406bf39136646b2321903e0961ea3
#
_entry.id   a00406bf39136646b2321903e0961ea3
#
_cell.length_a   1.000
_cell.length_b   1.000
_cell.length_c   1.000
_cell.angle_alpha   90.00
_cell.angle_beta   90.00
_cell.angle_gamma   90.00
#
_symmetry.space_group_name_H-M   'P 1'
#
loop_
_entity.id
_entity.type
_entity.pdbx_description
1 polymer ?
#
loop_
_entity_poly.entity_id
_entity_poly.type
_entity_poly.pdbx_seq_one_letter_code
_entity_poly.pdbx_strand_id
1 'polypeptide(L)'
;MMAEYGEWNRKGATLSDATAQKEFGVSRDFIVKGIRAGELEYREGSIWGNPYIKVLRSQLELYIAEQYGPDRLSRGKNQTELRGIKKEVTALKKRLRELQARKAELETAMRK
;
A
#
# COMPACT_ATOMS: atom_id res chain seq x y z
N MET A 1 14.12 19.49 1.15
CA MET A 1 12.71 19.79 0.76
C MET A 1 11.88 19.95 2.02
N MET A 2 11.06 20.99 2.09
CA MET A 2 10.19 21.23 3.25
C MET A 2 8.76 20.80 2.92
N ALA A 3 8.11 20.13 3.88
CA ALA A 3 6.71 19.77 3.75
C ALA A 3 5.82 21.01 3.82
N GLU A 4 4.67 20.93 3.14
CA GLU A 4 3.65 21.96 3.27
C GLU A 4 3.09 21.97 4.69
N TYR A 5 2.59 23.12 5.12
CA TYR A 5 1.99 23.28 6.44
C TYR A 5 0.85 22.26 6.61
N GLY A 6 0.92 21.48 7.69
CA GLY A 6 -0.10 20.50 8.02
C GLY A 6 -0.07 19.21 7.21
N GLU A 7 0.89 19.02 6.29
CA GLU A 7 0.96 17.83 5.45
C GLU A 7 1.11 16.55 6.28
N TRP A 8 1.90 16.59 7.36
CA TRP A 8 2.08 15.44 8.24
C TRP A 8 0.79 14.98 8.93
N ASN A 9 -0.18 15.87 9.07
CA ASN A 9 -1.44 15.59 9.72
C ASN A 9 -2.56 15.22 8.74
N ARG A 10 -2.28 15.29 7.45
CA ARG A 10 -3.26 15.00 6.42
C ARG A 10 -3.43 13.49 6.27
N LYS A 11 -4.68 13.02 6.23
CA LYS A 11 -4.97 11.59 6.10
C LYS A 11 -4.41 11.05 4.79
N GLY A 12 -3.66 9.95 4.88
CA GLY A 12 -3.07 9.30 3.72
C GLY A 12 -1.81 9.97 3.18
N ALA A 13 -1.34 11.06 3.79
CA ALA A 13 -0.15 11.80 3.34
C ALA A 13 1.15 11.15 3.79
N THR A 14 1.12 10.26 4.78
CA THR A 14 2.31 9.62 5.33
C THR A 14 2.28 8.11 5.12
N LEU A 15 3.48 7.53 5.05
CA LEU A 15 3.67 6.08 4.92
C LEU A 15 4.75 5.63 5.89
N SER A 16 4.56 4.47 6.52
CA SER A 16 5.66 3.82 7.21
C SER A 16 6.62 3.25 6.17
N ASP A 17 7.88 3.01 6.58
CA ASP A 17 8.86 2.38 5.70
C ASP A 17 8.39 1.01 5.19
N ALA A 18 7.75 0.22 6.04
CA ALA A 18 7.21 -1.08 5.64
C ALA A 18 6.13 -0.96 4.56
N THR A 19 5.18 -0.03 4.73
CA THR A 19 4.12 0.21 3.76
C THR A 19 4.68 0.75 2.45
N ALA A 20 5.65 1.67 2.53
CA ALA A 20 6.31 2.23 1.34
C ALA A 20 7.02 1.15 0.53
N GLN A 21 7.70 0.22 1.19
CA GLN A 21 8.36 -0.90 0.52
C GLN A 21 7.37 -1.78 -0.24
N LYS A 22 6.23 -2.08 0.38
CA LYS A 22 5.17 -2.89 -0.25
C LYS A 22 4.52 -2.17 -1.41
N GLU A 23 4.18 -0.91 -1.23
CA GLU A 23 3.40 -0.13 -2.20
C GLU A 23 4.23 0.24 -3.44
N PHE A 24 5.48 0.64 -3.24
CA PHE A 24 6.31 1.15 -4.32
C PHE A 24 7.41 0.18 -4.77
N GLY A 25 7.61 -0.94 -4.06
CA GLY A 25 8.64 -1.91 -4.41
C GLY A 25 10.05 -1.40 -4.20
N VAL A 26 10.25 -0.45 -3.29
CA VAL A 26 11.57 0.09 -2.97
C VAL A 26 12.10 -0.54 -1.69
N SER A 27 13.43 -0.57 -1.54
CA SER A 27 14.04 -1.11 -0.32
C SER A 27 14.08 -0.07 0.80
N ARG A 28 14.26 -0.53 2.03
CA ARG A 28 14.48 0.37 3.15
C ARG A 28 15.73 1.21 2.95
N ASP A 29 16.79 0.63 2.40
CA ASP A 29 18.04 1.36 2.11
C ASP A 29 17.80 2.52 1.15
N PHE A 30 16.93 2.35 0.16
CA PHE A 30 16.55 3.41 -0.75
C PHE A 30 15.93 4.60 0.00
N ILE A 31 15.01 4.29 0.92
CA ILE A 31 14.35 5.31 1.75
C ILE A 31 15.36 6.01 2.65
N VAL A 32 16.24 5.26 3.30
CA VAL A 32 17.29 5.82 4.18
C VAL A 32 18.24 6.71 3.40
N LYS A 33 18.62 6.33 2.20
CA LYS A 33 19.45 7.17 1.33
C LYS A 33 18.77 8.49 0.98
N GLY A 34 17.47 8.45 0.69
CA GLY A 34 16.68 9.66 0.44
C GLY A 34 16.64 10.59 1.64
N ILE A 35 16.51 10.04 2.84
CA ILE A 35 16.53 10.80 4.09
C ILE A 35 17.91 11.44 4.30
N ARG A 36 18.97 10.69 4.11
CA ARG A 36 20.35 11.18 4.28
C ARG A 36 20.72 12.25 3.24
N ALA A 37 20.16 12.14 2.05
CA ALA A 37 20.37 13.13 0.98
C ALA A 37 19.55 14.40 1.18
N GLY A 38 18.66 14.45 2.17
CA GLY A 38 17.79 15.60 2.40
C GLY A 38 16.59 15.67 1.46
N GLU A 39 16.34 14.62 0.69
CA GLU A 39 15.22 14.56 -0.24
C GLU A 39 13.91 14.10 0.43
N LEU A 40 14.03 13.40 1.54
CA LEU A 40 12.87 12.89 2.29
C LEU A 40 12.93 13.40 3.72
N GLU A 41 11.85 14.01 4.19
CA GLU A 41 11.64 14.26 5.61
C GLU A 41 11.13 13.00 6.26
N TYR A 42 11.46 12.80 7.53
CA TYR A 42 11.02 11.62 8.24
C TYR A 42 10.60 11.96 9.67
N ARG A 43 9.79 11.08 10.24
CA ARG A 43 9.45 11.08 11.68
C ARG A 43 9.56 9.64 12.16
N GLU A 44 10.01 9.49 13.39
CA GLU A 44 10.08 8.19 14.03
C GLU A 44 8.80 7.94 14.82
N GLY A 45 8.37 6.68 14.84
CA GLY A 45 7.26 6.23 15.65
C GLY A 45 7.53 4.84 16.17
N SER A 46 6.64 4.31 17.00
CA SER A 46 6.73 2.92 17.43
C SER A 46 5.34 2.30 17.55
N ILE A 47 5.29 1.01 17.22
CA ILE A 47 4.09 0.20 17.37
C ILE A 47 4.47 -0.99 18.23
N TRP A 48 3.83 -1.12 19.39
CA TRP A 48 4.12 -2.21 20.33
C TRP A 48 5.60 -2.30 20.72
N GLY A 49 6.28 -1.13 20.84
CA GLY A 49 7.69 -1.07 21.17
C GLY A 49 8.63 -1.26 19.96
N ASN A 50 8.12 -1.55 18.78
CA ASN A 50 8.92 -1.69 17.57
C ASN A 50 9.03 -0.35 16.85
N PRO A 51 10.24 0.19 16.66
CA PRO A 51 10.41 1.48 15.98
C PRO A 51 10.13 1.37 14.49
N TYR A 52 9.56 2.43 13.92
CA TYR A 52 9.39 2.55 12.48
C TYR A 52 9.64 3.99 12.04
N ILE A 53 9.90 4.16 10.75
CA ILE A 53 10.13 5.47 10.14
C ILE A 53 8.91 5.80 9.29
N LYS A 54 8.40 7.04 9.44
CA LYS A 54 7.36 7.59 8.56
C LYS A 54 7.97 8.58 7.60
N VAL A 55 7.53 8.54 6.36
CA VAL A 55 7.91 9.52 5.33
C VAL A 55 6.65 10.08 4.69
N LEU A 56 6.77 11.22 4.03
CA LEU A 56 5.66 11.82 3.29
C LEU A 56 5.54 11.16 1.92
N ARG A 57 4.34 10.75 1.58
CA ARG A 57 4.03 10.13 0.29
C ARG A 57 4.47 11.02 -0.88
N SER A 58 4.16 12.32 -0.81
CA SER A 58 4.49 13.26 -1.88
C SER A 58 5.99 13.33 -2.16
N GLN A 59 6.79 13.37 -1.10
CA GLN A 59 8.25 13.44 -1.23
C GLN A 59 8.83 12.12 -1.73
N LEU A 60 8.30 10.99 -1.24
CA LEU A 60 8.74 9.68 -1.68
C LEU A 60 8.43 9.44 -3.16
N GLU A 61 7.23 9.80 -3.60
CA GLU A 61 6.85 9.69 -5.01
C GLU A 61 7.78 10.52 -5.91
N LEU A 62 8.07 11.74 -5.50
CA LEU A 62 8.98 12.61 -6.24
C LEU A 62 10.39 12.03 -6.29
N TYR A 63 10.89 11.52 -5.17
CA TYR A 63 12.21 10.92 -5.09
C TYR A 63 12.32 9.68 -5.98
N ILE A 64 11.31 8.81 -5.98
CA ILE A 64 11.27 7.64 -6.85
C ILE A 64 11.29 8.05 -8.32
N ALA A 65 10.49 9.06 -8.68
CA ALA A 65 10.44 9.56 -10.06
C ALA A 65 11.79 10.14 -10.50
N GLU A 66 12.50 10.82 -9.62
CA GLU A 66 13.83 11.38 -9.90
C GLU A 66 14.88 10.27 -10.09
N GLN A 67 14.83 9.21 -9.29
CA GLN A 67 15.83 8.14 -9.32
C GLN A 67 15.57 7.10 -10.41
N TYR A 68 14.34 6.76 -10.67
CA TYR A 68 13.96 5.66 -11.57
C TYR A 68 13.11 6.08 -12.76
N GLY A 69 12.67 7.34 -12.80
CA GLY A 69 11.73 7.83 -13.81
C GLY A 69 10.27 7.63 -13.43
N PRO A 70 9.36 8.40 -14.06
CA PRO A 70 7.93 8.35 -13.72
C PRO A 70 7.27 7.00 -14.01
N ASP A 71 7.77 6.22 -14.96
CA ASP A 71 7.22 4.91 -15.30
C ASP A 71 7.31 3.91 -14.14
N ARG A 72 8.37 3.99 -13.37
CA ARG A 72 8.56 3.13 -12.19
C ARG A 72 7.45 3.33 -11.17
N LEU A 73 7.07 4.58 -10.93
CA LEU A 73 6.00 4.91 -9.99
C LEU A 73 4.66 4.33 -10.44
N SER A 74 4.30 4.53 -11.72
CA SER A 74 3.09 3.97 -12.31
C SER A 74 3.06 2.46 -12.23
N ARG A 75 4.18 1.81 -12.52
CA ARG A 75 4.31 0.36 -12.45
C ARG A 75 4.05 -0.17 -11.04
N GLY A 76 4.64 0.46 -10.02
CA GLY A 76 4.47 0.07 -8.64
C GLY A 76 3.00 0.17 -8.20
N LYS A 77 2.34 1.27 -8.56
CA LYS A 77 0.92 1.48 -8.27
C LYS A 77 0.05 0.44 -8.96
N ASN A 78 0.33 0.15 -10.24
CA ASN A 78 -0.43 -0.84 -10.99
C ASN A 78 -0.26 -2.26 -10.43
N GLN A 79 0.93 -2.61 -10.01
CA GLN A 79 1.19 -3.92 -9.39
C GLN A 79 0.44 -4.08 -8.06
N THR A 80 0.42 -3.03 -7.24
CA THR A 80 -0.30 -3.03 -5.96
C THR A 80 -1.80 -3.17 -6.18
N GLU A 81 -2.34 -2.42 -7.12
CA GLU A 81 -3.76 -2.50 -7.48
C GLU A 81 -4.12 -3.89 -8.01
N LEU A 82 -3.31 -4.43 -8.92
CA LEU A 82 -3.54 -5.75 -9.47
C LEU A 82 -3.55 -6.83 -8.39
N ARG A 83 -2.61 -6.74 -7.44
CA ARG A 83 -2.56 -7.69 -6.31
C ARG A 83 -3.83 -7.63 -5.47
N GLY A 84 -4.33 -6.42 -5.19
CA GLY A 84 -5.58 -6.22 -4.45
C GLY A 84 -6.78 -6.79 -5.20
N ILE A 85 -6.86 -6.56 -6.49
CA ILE A 85 -7.92 -7.10 -7.35
C ILE A 85 -7.90 -8.62 -7.36
N LYS A 86 -6.72 -9.23 -7.50
CA LYS A 86 -6.60 -10.69 -7.48
C LYS A 86 -7.09 -11.31 -6.17
N LYS A 87 -6.79 -10.69 -5.03
CA LYS A 87 -7.29 -11.13 -3.71
C LYS A 87 -8.80 -11.04 -3.64
N GLU A 88 -9.37 -9.94 -4.11
CA GLU A 88 -10.81 -9.71 -4.11
C GLU A 88 -11.52 -10.72 -5.01
N VAL A 89 -11.00 -10.98 -6.20
CA VAL A 89 -11.55 -11.99 -7.11
C VAL A 89 -11.57 -13.36 -6.45
N THR A 90 -10.50 -13.74 -5.77
CA THR A 90 -10.43 -15.04 -5.06
C THR A 90 -11.49 -15.13 -3.97
N ALA A 91 -11.65 -14.05 -3.16
CA ALA A 91 -12.64 -14.00 -2.09
C ALA A 91 -14.07 -14.09 -2.64
N LEU A 92 -14.35 -13.37 -3.75
CA LEU A 92 -15.66 -13.39 -4.40
C LEU A 92 -15.99 -14.77 -4.98
N LYS A 93 -15.01 -15.46 -5.58
CA LYS A 93 -15.20 -16.83 -6.08
C LYS A 93 -15.54 -17.78 -4.96
N LYS A 94 -14.88 -17.67 -3.82
CA LYS A 94 -15.18 -18.49 -2.65
C LYS A 94 -16.60 -18.22 -2.16
N ARG A 95 -16.97 -16.94 -2.04
CA ARG A 95 -18.33 -16.57 -1.61
C ARG A 95 -19.39 -17.06 -2.58
N LEU A 96 -19.12 -16.97 -3.88
CA LEU A 96 -20.02 -17.48 -4.90
C LEU A 96 -20.27 -18.99 -4.72
N ARG A 97 -19.20 -19.77 -4.51
CA ARG A 97 -19.34 -21.21 -4.28
C ARG A 97 -20.19 -21.52 -3.05
N GLU A 98 -19.99 -20.79 -1.96
CA GLU A 98 -20.76 -20.94 -0.73
C GLU A 98 -22.25 -20.68 -0.97
N LEU A 99 -22.56 -19.59 -1.70
CA LEU A 99 -23.94 -19.23 -2.00
C LEU A 99 -24.60 -20.23 -2.95
N GLN A 100 -23.87 -20.74 -3.94
CA GLN A 100 -24.38 -21.75 -4.85
C GLN A 100 -24.70 -23.06 -4.12
N ALA A 101 -23.84 -23.46 -3.19
CA ALA A 101 -24.08 -24.65 -2.35
C ALA A 101 -25.35 -24.47 -1.50
N ARG A 102 -25.48 -23.29 -0.86
CA ARG A 102 -26.66 -22.99 -0.04
C ARG A 102 -27.96 -22.96 -0.90
N LYS A 103 -27.85 -22.35 -2.07
CA LYS A 103 -28.97 -22.33 -3.03
C LYS A 103 -29.44 -23.74 -3.38
N ALA A 104 -28.49 -24.63 -3.69
CA ALA A 104 -28.81 -26.01 -4.03
C ALA A 104 -29.48 -26.76 -2.87
N GLU A 105 -29.01 -26.52 -1.64
CA GLU A 105 -29.62 -27.09 -0.44
C GLU A 105 -31.08 -26.66 -0.28
N LEU A 106 -31.33 -25.34 -0.46
CA LEU A 106 -32.67 -24.80 -0.32
C LEU A 106 -33.61 -25.30 -1.42
N GLU A 107 -33.13 -25.36 -2.66
CA GLU A 107 -33.93 -25.89 -3.78
C GLU A 107 -34.31 -27.35 -3.53
N THR A 108 -33.38 -28.16 -3.02
CA THR A 108 -33.64 -29.57 -2.66
C THR A 108 -34.68 -29.65 -1.54
N ALA A 109 -34.54 -28.81 -0.50
CA ALA A 109 -35.50 -28.78 0.61
C ALA A 109 -36.90 -28.38 0.14
N MET A 110 -37.01 -27.46 -0.82
CA MET A 110 -38.29 -27.01 -1.35
C MET A 110 -39.00 -28.05 -2.22
N ARG A 111 -38.28 -29.03 -2.76
CA ARG A 111 -38.84 -30.08 -3.61
C ARG A 111 -39.51 -31.22 -2.80
N LYS A 112 -39.29 -31.25 -1.49
CA LYS A 112 -39.87 -32.26 -0.61
C LYS A 112 -41.28 -31.91 -0.18
#